data_97b0a3af27cf38b73c58f7cb88c76fe6
#
_entry.id   97b0a3af27cf38b73c58f7cb88c76fe6
#
_cell.length_a   1.000
_cell.length_b   1.000
_cell.length_c   1.000
_cell.angle_alpha   90.00
_cell.angle_beta   90.00
_cell.angle_gamma   90.00
#
_symmetry.space_group_name_H-M   'P 1'
#
loop_
_entity.id
_entity.type
_entity.pdbx_description
1 polymer ?
#
loop_
_entity_poly.entity_id
_entity_poly.type
_entity_poly.pdbx_seq_one_letter_code
_entity_poly.pdbx_strand_id
1 'polypeptide(L)'
;METEIFKFYKKSGGYKAPVKIYEVSNLGRVKINGEIVEPHLHNRYLCVGTFYIHRAVAELFVPNTENKPYVDHINTDRLDNRAENLRWVTNKENCNNPLTRKHNSEAQRGKVRTVETKRKMSESQRGKSRKPLSEETKQKIKESWARRKGGN
;
A
#
# COMPACT_ATOMS: atom_id res chain seq x y z
N MET A 1 -8.63 9.15 26.16
CA MET A 1 -9.58 8.65 25.12
C MET A 1 -9.49 9.62 23.95
N GLU A 2 -9.27 9.14 22.75
CA GLU A 2 -9.29 10.03 21.58
C GLU A 2 -10.70 10.54 21.31
N THR A 3 -10.81 11.84 21.10
CA THR A 3 -12.10 12.47 20.74
C THR A 3 -12.43 12.12 19.29
N GLU A 4 -13.58 11.50 19.07
CA GLU A 4 -14.04 11.21 17.73
C GLU A 4 -14.67 12.46 17.09
N ILE A 5 -14.16 12.79 15.90
CA ILE A 5 -14.57 13.96 15.13
C ILE A 5 -15.10 13.47 13.77
N PHE A 6 -16.30 13.93 13.38
CA PHE A 6 -16.88 13.66 12.07
C PHE A 6 -16.74 14.88 11.15
N LYS A 7 -16.42 14.62 9.88
CA LYS A 7 -16.39 15.61 8.80
C LYS A 7 -17.21 15.13 7.62
N PHE A 8 -17.80 16.08 6.88
CA PHE A 8 -18.56 15.75 5.68
C PHE A 8 -17.63 15.35 4.52
N TYR A 9 -17.95 14.21 3.92
CA TYR A 9 -17.28 13.68 2.74
C TYR A 9 -18.25 13.61 1.57
N LYS A 10 -17.91 14.29 0.47
CA LYS A 10 -18.74 14.31 -0.76
C LYS A 10 -18.17 13.32 -1.76
N LYS A 11 -18.99 12.39 -2.23
CA LYS A 11 -18.61 11.42 -3.26
C LYS A 11 -19.59 11.43 -4.42
N SER A 12 -19.09 11.65 -5.63
CA SER A 12 -19.87 11.45 -6.85
C SER A 12 -20.02 9.95 -7.13
N GLY A 13 -21.23 9.52 -7.49
CA GLY A 13 -21.50 8.15 -7.88
C GLY A 13 -21.06 7.79 -9.31
N GLY A 14 -20.46 8.73 -10.05
CA GLY A 14 -20.07 8.59 -11.44
C GLY A 14 -20.78 9.62 -12.36
N TYR A 15 -20.63 9.43 -13.66
CA TYR A 15 -21.25 10.33 -14.66
C TYR A 15 -22.77 10.38 -14.49
N LYS A 16 -23.33 11.57 -14.27
CA LYS A 16 -24.78 11.84 -14.03
C LYS A 16 -25.37 11.27 -12.72
N ALA A 17 -24.58 10.62 -11.84
CA ALA A 17 -25.08 10.17 -10.57
C ALA A 17 -25.07 11.32 -9.53
N PRO A 18 -26.06 11.37 -8.61
CA PRO A 18 -26.11 12.41 -7.59
C PRO A 18 -24.89 12.32 -6.65
N VAL A 19 -24.41 13.47 -6.21
CA VAL A 19 -23.39 13.55 -5.16
C VAL A 19 -24.02 13.09 -3.86
N LYS A 20 -23.44 12.07 -3.24
CA LYS A 20 -23.84 11.63 -1.90
C LYS A 20 -22.94 12.28 -0.84
N ILE A 21 -23.54 12.64 0.27
CA ILE A 21 -22.83 13.22 1.41
C ILE A 21 -22.79 12.17 2.51
N TYR A 22 -21.61 11.95 3.04
CA TYR A 22 -21.34 11.03 4.15
C TYR A 22 -20.68 11.82 5.27
N GLU A 23 -20.84 11.38 6.51
CA GLU A 23 -20.04 11.86 7.62
C GLU A 23 -19.00 10.79 7.95
N VAL A 24 -17.72 11.14 7.86
CA VAL A 24 -16.61 10.22 8.10
C VAL A 24 -15.85 10.69 9.34
N SER A 25 -15.53 9.78 10.25
CA SER A 25 -14.79 10.10 11.46
C SER A 25 -13.29 9.87 11.32
N ASN A 26 -12.51 10.53 12.17
CA ASN A 26 -11.08 10.29 12.33
C ASN A 26 -10.75 8.86 12.80
N LEU A 27 -11.73 8.14 13.35
CA LEU A 27 -11.59 6.73 13.77
C LEU A 27 -12.04 5.74 12.70
N GLY A 28 -12.42 6.19 11.50
CA GLY A 28 -12.82 5.34 10.38
C GLY A 28 -14.28 4.88 10.41
N ARG A 29 -15.13 5.46 11.24
CA ARG A 29 -16.59 5.22 11.20
C ARG A 29 -17.25 6.13 10.18
N VAL A 30 -18.33 5.64 9.57
CA VAL A 30 -19.09 6.39 8.55
C VAL A 30 -20.55 6.47 8.95
N LYS A 31 -21.15 7.64 8.77
CA LYS A 31 -22.59 7.85 8.93
C LYS A 31 -23.24 8.26 7.62
N ILE A 32 -24.48 7.84 7.44
CA ILE A 32 -25.39 8.32 6.40
C ILE A 32 -26.68 8.78 7.11
N ASN A 33 -27.08 10.02 6.87
CA ASN A 33 -28.26 10.62 7.52
C ASN A 33 -28.22 10.54 9.06
N GLY A 34 -27.03 10.66 9.66
CA GLY A 34 -26.82 10.61 11.10
C GLY A 34 -26.66 9.21 11.70
N GLU A 35 -26.94 8.14 10.95
CA GLU A 35 -26.82 6.76 11.42
C GLU A 35 -25.51 6.12 10.99
N ILE A 36 -24.85 5.37 11.89
CA ILE A 36 -23.62 4.63 11.59
C ILE A 36 -23.95 3.50 10.61
N VAL A 37 -23.15 3.40 9.57
CA VAL A 37 -23.29 2.37 8.52
C VAL A 37 -22.18 1.34 8.67
N GLU A 38 -22.56 0.07 8.66
CA GLU A 38 -21.62 -1.04 8.65
C GLU A 38 -20.87 -1.11 7.30
N PRO A 39 -19.54 -1.10 7.32
CA PRO A 39 -18.75 -1.21 6.11
C PRO A 39 -18.72 -2.65 5.60
N HIS A 40 -18.55 -2.80 4.29
CA HIS A 40 -18.30 -4.10 3.65
C HIS A 40 -16.84 -4.23 3.22
N LEU A 41 -16.36 -5.46 3.15
CA LEU A 41 -15.00 -5.75 2.71
C LEU A 41 -14.94 -5.84 1.17
N HIS A 42 -14.09 -5.03 0.55
CA HIS A 42 -13.78 -5.09 -0.87
C HIS A 42 -12.27 -5.06 -1.09
N ASN A 43 -11.71 -6.06 -1.80
CA ASN A 43 -10.27 -6.17 -2.06
C ASN A 43 -9.38 -5.98 -0.81
N ARG A 44 -9.79 -6.54 0.33
CA ARG A 44 -9.11 -6.46 1.63
C ARG A 44 -9.16 -5.08 2.30
N TYR A 45 -10.02 -4.18 1.87
CA TYR A 45 -10.23 -2.86 2.46
C TYR A 45 -11.70 -2.68 2.84
N LEU A 46 -11.94 -1.89 3.87
CA LEU A 46 -13.30 -1.51 4.26
C LEU A 46 -13.84 -0.40 3.35
N CYS A 47 -15.07 -0.61 2.87
CA CYS A 47 -15.77 0.28 1.97
C CYS A 47 -17.18 0.62 2.47
N VAL A 48 -17.66 1.80 2.12
CA VAL A 48 -19.07 2.19 2.21
C VAL A 48 -19.50 2.71 0.84
N GLY A 49 -20.53 2.10 0.26
CA GLY A 49 -20.95 2.43 -1.09
C GLY A 49 -19.80 2.21 -2.10
N THR A 50 -19.34 3.29 -2.73
CA THR A 50 -18.34 3.24 -3.81
C THR A 50 -16.96 3.78 -3.39
N PHE A 51 -16.70 3.99 -2.12
CA PHE A 51 -15.42 4.53 -1.67
C PHE A 51 -14.77 3.70 -0.55
N TYR A 52 -13.45 3.72 -0.54
CA TYR A 52 -12.64 3.12 0.53
C TYR A 52 -12.55 4.05 1.73
N ILE A 53 -12.83 3.55 2.93
CA ILE A 53 -12.86 4.34 4.17
C ILE A 53 -11.50 4.99 4.44
N HIS A 54 -10.39 4.22 4.36
CA HIS A 54 -9.04 4.75 4.58
C HIS A 54 -8.71 5.97 3.71
N ARG A 55 -9.20 6.00 2.46
CA ARG A 55 -8.97 7.15 1.57
C ARG A 55 -9.77 8.36 2.02
N ALA A 56 -11.05 8.16 2.36
CA ALA A 56 -11.88 9.26 2.86
C ALA A 56 -11.35 9.85 4.17
N VAL A 57 -10.89 8.99 5.09
CA VAL A 57 -10.25 9.44 6.34
C VAL A 57 -8.95 10.20 6.04
N ALA A 58 -8.09 9.67 5.18
CA ALA A 58 -6.85 10.36 4.82
C ALA A 58 -7.10 11.72 4.17
N GLU A 59 -8.06 11.81 3.24
CA GLU A 59 -8.43 13.07 2.57
C GLU A 59 -8.96 14.13 3.56
N LEU A 60 -9.65 13.71 4.62
CA LEU A 60 -10.27 14.63 5.59
C LEU A 60 -9.39 15.00 6.79
N PHE A 61 -8.50 14.10 7.19
CA PHE A 61 -7.83 14.21 8.50
C PHE A 61 -6.30 14.14 8.43
N VAL A 62 -5.73 13.61 7.34
CA VAL A 62 -4.27 13.47 7.21
C VAL A 62 -3.72 14.51 6.24
N PRO A 63 -2.86 15.44 6.68
CA PRO A 63 -2.25 16.43 5.79
C PRO A 63 -1.48 15.79 4.63
N ASN A 64 -1.65 16.31 3.41
CA ASN A 64 -0.93 15.88 2.21
C ASN A 64 -0.29 17.09 1.50
N THR A 65 0.69 17.69 2.13
CA THR A 65 1.38 18.90 1.62
C THR A 65 2.21 18.62 0.37
N GLU A 66 2.65 17.38 0.19
CA GLU A 66 3.47 16.94 -0.94
C GLU A 66 2.64 16.32 -2.09
N ASN A 67 1.31 16.35 -2.02
CA ASN A 67 0.39 15.75 -3.02
C ASN A 67 0.73 14.28 -3.36
N LYS A 68 1.09 13.49 -2.36
CA LYS A 68 1.39 12.06 -2.55
C LYS A 68 0.13 11.28 -2.95
N PRO A 69 0.20 10.35 -3.92
CA PRO A 69 -1.00 9.76 -4.52
C PRO A 69 -1.58 8.56 -3.76
N TYR A 70 -0.82 7.95 -2.84
CA TYR A 70 -1.22 6.72 -2.17
C TYR A 70 -1.39 6.92 -0.68
N VAL A 71 -2.33 6.17 -0.08
CA VAL A 71 -2.51 6.06 1.36
C VAL A 71 -1.98 4.70 1.82
N ASP A 72 -1.14 4.70 2.85
CA ASP A 72 -0.54 3.50 3.44
C ASP A 72 -0.97 3.38 4.91
N HIS A 73 -1.18 2.15 5.37
CA HIS A 73 -1.46 1.84 6.78
C HIS A 73 -0.12 1.61 7.49
N ILE A 74 0.18 2.43 8.48
CA ILE A 74 1.48 2.43 9.19
C ILE A 74 1.74 1.07 9.83
N ASN A 75 0.73 0.49 10.48
CA ASN A 75 0.80 -0.83 11.12
C ASN A 75 0.60 -2.01 10.15
N THR A 76 0.36 -1.74 8.85
CA THR A 76 0.03 -2.72 7.80
C THR A 76 -1.34 -3.43 7.94
N ASP A 77 -2.13 -3.11 8.96
CA ASP A 77 -3.50 -3.58 9.08
C ASP A 77 -4.44 -2.70 8.24
N ARG A 78 -5.00 -3.29 7.20
CA ARG A 78 -5.88 -2.60 6.24
C ARG A 78 -7.29 -2.35 6.78
N LEU A 79 -7.62 -2.90 7.93
CA LEU A 79 -8.91 -2.73 8.58
C LEU A 79 -8.87 -1.60 9.62
N ASP A 80 -7.69 -1.20 10.08
CA ASP A 80 -7.48 -0.10 11.01
C ASP A 80 -7.40 1.23 10.26
N ASN A 81 -8.56 1.86 10.05
CA ASN A 81 -8.70 3.10 9.27
C ASN A 81 -8.66 4.37 10.12
N ARG A 82 -8.12 4.33 11.33
CA ARG A 82 -7.93 5.52 12.16
C ARG A 82 -6.93 6.47 11.49
N ALA A 83 -7.18 7.78 11.57
CA ALA A 83 -6.35 8.79 10.92
C ALA A 83 -4.87 8.72 11.35
N GLU A 84 -4.61 8.43 12.64
CA GLU A 84 -3.25 8.26 13.19
C GLU A 84 -2.46 7.09 12.58
N ASN A 85 -3.19 6.06 12.07
CA ASN A 85 -2.60 4.90 11.40
C ASN A 85 -2.42 5.09 9.90
N LEU A 86 -2.85 6.22 9.34
CA LEU A 86 -2.79 6.49 7.90
C LEU A 86 -1.74 7.53 7.57
N ARG A 87 -1.08 7.36 6.43
CA ARG A 87 -0.14 8.34 5.90
C ARG A 87 -0.19 8.39 4.38
N TRP A 88 0.10 9.56 3.83
CA TRP A 88 0.28 9.71 2.39
C TRP A 88 1.69 9.29 1.98
N VAL A 89 1.79 8.53 0.91
CA VAL A 89 3.06 7.98 0.41
C VAL A 89 3.16 8.04 -1.10
N THR A 90 4.38 8.05 -1.60
CA THR A 90 4.70 7.76 -3.01
C THR A 90 4.67 6.24 -3.23
N ASN A 91 4.62 5.80 -4.50
CA ASN A 91 4.72 4.38 -4.83
C ASN A 91 6.01 3.74 -4.30
N LYS A 92 7.13 4.46 -4.37
CA LYS A 92 8.43 4.00 -3.86
C LYS A 92 8.42 3.79 -2.35
N GLU A 93 7.87 4.73 -1.60
CA GLU A 93 7.74 4.64 -0.13
C GLU A 93 6.83 3.46 0.26
N ASN A 94 5.68 3.31 -0.42
CA ASN A 94 4.75 2.22 -0.18
C ASN A 94 5.39 0.84 -0.40
N CYS A 95 6.10 0.66 -1.51
CA CYS A 95 6.83 -0.58 -1.82
C CYS A 95 7.99 -0.86 -0.83
N ASN A 96 8.57 0.18 -0.24
CA ASN A 96 9.70 0.09 0.69
C ASN A 96 9.30 0.09 2.17
N ASN A 97 8.00 0.03 2.50
CA ASN A 97 7.56 -0.09 3.90
C ASN A 97 8.25 -1.29 4.58
N PRO A 98 9.02 -1.07 5.67
CA PRO A 98 9.81 -2.12 6.32
C PRO A 98 8.96 -3.29 6.82
N LEU A 99 7.79 -3.02 7.38
CA LEU A 99 6.86 -4.05 7.86
C LEU A 99 6.31 -4.89 6.71
N THR A 100 5.88 -4.24 5.62
CA THR A 100 5.43 -4.94 4.41
C THR A 100 6.54 -5.82 3.83
N ARG A 101 7.78 -5.32 3.78
CA ARG A 101 8.94 -6.10 3.31
C ARG A 101 9.23 -7.29 4.21
N LYS A 102 9.15 -7.10 5.55
CA LYS A 102 9.32 -8.17 6.53
C LYS A 102 8.26 -9.26 6.32
N HIS A 103 6.97 -8.89 6.29
CA HIS A 103 5.88 -9.84 6.07
C HIS A 103 6.02 -10.59 4.73
N ASN A 104 6.36 -9.88 3.66
CA ASN A 104 6.58 -10.51 2.36
C ASN A 104 7.77 -11.47 2.37
N SER A 105 8.87 -11.10 3.04
CA SER A 105 10.04 -11.98 3.20
C SER A 105 9.70 -13.24 3.99
N GLU A 106 8.98 -13.10 5.10
CA GLU A 106 8.53 -14.22 5.93
C GLU A 106 7.57 -15.13 5.16
N ALA A 107 6.60 -14.56 4.45
CA ALA A 107 5.66 -15.29 3.62
C ALA A 107 6.30 -16.04 2.43
N GLN A 108 7.48 -15.62 1.97
CA GLN A 108 8.23 -16.29 0.90
C GLN A 108 9.28 -17.27 1.44
N ARG A 109 9.62 -17.18 2.73
CA ARG A 109 10.62 -18.07 3.35
C ARG A 109 10.15 -19.52 3.30
N GLY A 110 11.00 -20.41 2.84
CA GLY A 110 10.69 -21.84 2.73
C GLY A 110 9.85 -22.26 1.53
N LYS A 111 9.32 -21.31 0.73
CA LYS A 111 8.59 -21.67 -0.49
C LYS A 111 9.55 -22.19 -1.57
N VAL A 112 9.48 -23.49 -1.83
CA VAL A 112 10.24 -24.12 -2.90
C VAL A 112 9.39 -24.14 -4.18
N ARG A 113 9.92 -23.59 -5.26
CA ARG A 113 9.26 -23.65 -6.58
C ARG A 113 9.32 -25.08 -7.10
N THR A 114 8.22 -25.56 -7.68
CA THR A 114 8.17 -26.89 -8.30
C THR A 114 9.19 -27.00 -9.44
N VAL A 115 9.61 -28.23 -9.73
CA VAL A 115 10.54 -28.52 -10.84
C VAL A 115 9.99 -27.99 -12.15
N GLU A 116 8.70 -28.15 -12.40
CA GLU A 116 8.04 -27.66 -13.60
C GLU A 116 8.07 -26.11 -13.68
N THR A 117 7.80 -25.41 -12.58
CA THR A 117 7.92 -23.94 -12.53
C THR A 117 9.34 -23.47 -12.83
N LYS A 118 10.35 -24.15 -12.25
CA LYS A 118 11.78 -23.85 -12.51
C LYS A 118 12.12 -24.07 -13.99
N ARG A 119 11.62 -25.17 -14.60
CA ARG A 119 11.82 -25.47 -16.02
C ARG A 119 11.22 -24.38 -16.90
N LYS A 120 9.94 -24.03 -16.70
CA LYS A 120 9.27 -22.96 -17.47
C LYS A 120 9.98 -21.62 -17.36
N MET A 121 10.47 -21.27 -16.18
CA MET A 121 11.26 -20.04 -15.97
C MET A 121 12.58 -20.07 -16.73
N SER A 122 13.29 -21.23 -16.69
CA SER A 122 14.54 -21.40 -17.43
C SER A 122 14.34 -21.29 -18.94
N GLU A 123 13.31 -21.96 -19.48
CA GLU A 123 12.93 -21.92 -20.89
C GLU A 123 12.55 -20.48 -21.32
N SER A 124 11.76 -19.78 -20.51
CA SER A 124 11.41 -18.38 -20.76
C SER A 124 12.60 -17.42 -20.78
N GLN A 125 13.69 -17.73 -20.10
CA GLN A 125 14.93 -16.94 -20.09
C GLN A 125 15.96 -17.38 -21.13
N ARG A 126 15.81 -18.59 -21.67
CA ARG A 126 16.73 -19.13 -22.68
C ARG A 126 16.68 -18.28 -23.95
N GLY A 127 17.82 -17.90 -24.46
CA GLY A 127 17.96 -17.08 -25.67
C GLY A 127 17.71 -15.58 -25.47
N LYS A 128 17.30 -15.12 -24.27
CA LYS A 128 17.22 -13.69 -23.98
C LYS A 128 18.60 -13.17 -23.62
N SER A 129 19.22 -12.42 -24.54
CA SER A 129 20.46 -11.69 -24.25
C SER A 129 20.18 -10.63 -23.17
N ARG A 130 20.94 -10.67 -22.09
CA ARG A 130 20.93 -9.60 -21.09
C ARG A 130 21.73 -8.44 -21.67
N LYS A 131 21.17 -7.23 -21.63
CA LYS A 131 21.96 -6.03 -21.94
C LYS A 131 23.23 -6.03 -21.09
N PRO A 132 24.40 -5.70 -21.66
CA PRO A 132 25.62 -5.59 -20.88
C PRO A 132 25.42 -4.62 -19.72
N LEU A 133 25.95 -4.97 -18.56
CA LEU A 133 25.92 -4.07 -17.41
C LEU A 133 26.77 -2.83 -17.71
N SER A 134 26.26 -1.65 -17.34
CA SER A 134 27.05 -0.42 -17.42
C SER A 134 28.31 -0.53 -16.55
N GLU A 135 29.39 0.16 -16.92
CA GLU A 135 30.65 0.16 -16.15
C GLU A 135 30.41 0.64 -14.70
N GLU A 136 29.53 1.62 -14.50
CA GLU A 136 29.13 2.08 -13.17
C GLU A 136 28.51 0.95 -12.33
N THR A 137 27.63 0.14 -12.94
CA THR A 137 27.01 -1.00 -12.26
C THR A 137 28.03 -2.09 -11.92
N LYS A 138 28.96 -2.38 -12.85
CA LYS A 138 30.05 -3.33 -12.61
C LYS A 138 30.93 -2.88 -11.44
N GLN A 139 31.25 -1.58 -11.39
CA GLN A 139 32.05 -1.00 -10.32
C GLN A 139 31.35 -1.12 -8.96
N LYS A 140 30.06 -0.76 -8.87
CA LYS A 140 29.24 -0.92 -7.65
C LYS A 140 29.20 -2.37 -7.15
N ILE A 141 29.10 -3.33 -8.07
CA ILE A 141 29.13 -4.76 -7.73
C ILE A 141 30.51 -5.13 -7.15
N LYS A 142 31.59 -4.72 -7.80
CA LYS A 142 32.96 -4.98 -7.34
C LYS A 142 33.22 -4.43 -5.94
N GLU A 143 32.81 -3.20 -5.68
CA GLU A 143 32.90 -2.56 -4.36
C GLU A 143 32.07 -3.25 -3.28
N SER A 144 30.86 -3.70 -3.64
CA SER A 144 30.00 -4.48 -2.73
C SER A 144 30.63 -5.81 -2.35
N TRP A 145 31.31 -6.48 -3.30
CA TRP A 145 32.01 -7.74 -3.03
C TRP A 145 33.26 -7.52 -2.19
N ALA A 146 34.01 -6.44 -2.43
CA ALA A 146 35.18 -6.09 -1.65
C ALA A 146 34.79 -5.83 -0.16
N ARG A 147 33.69 -5.11 0.08
CA ARG A 147 33.14 -4.89 1.43
C ARG A 147 32.75 -6.19 2.14
N ARG A 148 32.20 -7.18 1.42
CA ARG A 148 31.84 -8.47 2.02
C ARG A 148 33.04 -9.35 2.36
N LYS A 149 34.15 -9.21 1.65
CA LYS A 149 35.38 -9.97 1.91
C LYS A 149 36.27 -9.33 2.97
N GLY A 150 36.14 -8.02 3.25
CA GLY A 150 36.92 -7.30 4.25
C GLY A 150 36.32 -7.23 5.64
N GLY A 151 35.17 -7.87 5.88
CA GLY A 151 34.51 -7.93 7.17
C GLY A 151 34.68 -9.31 7.81
N ASN A 152 35.90 -9.61 8.27
CA ASN A 152 36.21 -10.64 9.24
C ASN A 152 36.90 -9.97 10.41
#